data_455f50d610e5f861916fb5bba9de418e
#
_entry.id   455f50d610e5f861916fb5bba9de418e
#
_cell.length_a   1.000
_cell.length_b   1.000
_cell.length_c   1.000
_cell.angle_alpha   90.00
_cell.angle_beta   90.00
_cell.angle_gamma   90.00
#
_symmetry.space_group_name_H-M   'P 1'
#
loop_
_entity.id
_entity.type
_entity.pdbx_description
1 polymer ?
#
loop_
_entity_poly.entity_id
_entity_poly.type
_entity_poly.pdbx_seq_one_letter_code
_entity_poly.pdbx_strand_id
1 'polypeptide(L)'
;MKKIIFEAIGNLIFVLLFAAVIIEVFVTNVKYTTDGTQFTTGTISSIFLIYLIVFLISRLVLSKKDKSYSLKQGEFSAADEREKNNAYFASIVSYKSTIISLFIALGIFVFINNLLNPPFDIELNLFVSGVVLFTLVICIGFLSYAIAWVFQDTR
;
A
#
# COMPACT_ATOMS: atom_id res chain seq x y z
N MET A 1 6.02 -4.74 19.47
CA MET A 1 4.89 -5.41 18.77
C MET A 1 3.75 -4.45 18.39
N LYS A 2 3.03 -3.77 19.32
CA LYS A 2 1.87 -2.91 18.99
C LYS A 2 2.17 -1.80 17.97
N LYS A 3 3.35 -1.15 18.04
CA LYS A 3 3.78 -0.08 17.12
C LYS A 3 3.92 -0.56 15.68
N ILE A 4 4.47 -1.77 15.48
CA ILE A 4 4.67 -2.35 14.13
C ILE A 4 3.33 -2.72 13.50
N ILE A 5 2.44 -3.35 14.26
CA ILE A 5 1.09 -3.70 13.79
C ILE A 5 0.30 -2.44 13.43
N PHE A 6 0.39 -1.39 14.26
CA PHE A 6 -0.25 -0.10 14.00
C PHE A 6 0.23 0.52 12.68
N GLU A 7 1.56 0.56 12.46
CA GLU A 7 2.14 1.09 11.21
C GLU A 7 1.77 0.24 10.00
N ALA A 8 1.86 -1.09 10.12
CA ALA A 8 1.54 -1.99 9.02
C ALA A 8 0.07 -1.86 8.59
N ILE A 9 -0.87 -1.85 9.54
CA ILE A 9 -2.30 -1.66 9.25
C ILE A 9 -2.55 -0.26 8.67
N GLY A 10 -1.93 0.77 9.26
CA GLY A 10 -2.06 2.14 8.77
C GLY A 10 -1.55 2.27 7.33
N ASN A 11 -0.37 1.73 7.03
CA ASN A 11 0.19 1.76 5.68
C ASN A 11 -0.66 0.96 4.67
N LEU A 12 -1.24 -0.18 5.07
CA LEU A 12 -2.17 -0.96 4.24
C LEU A 12 -3.42 -0.15 3.88
N ILE A 13 -4.07 0.45 4.87
CA ILE A 13 -5.27 1.29 4.65
C ILE A 13 -4.91 2.49 3.76
N PHE A 14 -3.75 3.12 4.01
CA PHE A 14 -3.24 4.22 3.18
C PHE A 14 -3.13 3.82 1.71
N VAL A 15 -2.48 2.69 1.41
CA VAL A 15 -2.26 2.21 0.05
C VAL A 15 -3.58 1.86 -0.64
N LEU A 16 -4.51 1.20 0.07
CA LEU A 16 -5.82 0.86 -0.47
C LEU A 16 -6.67 2.10 -0.80
N LEU A 17 -6.70 3.08 0.11
CA LEU A 17 -7.42 4.33 -0.12
C LEU A 17 -6.77 5.15 -1.23
N PHE A 18 -5.44 5.19 -1.30
CA PHE A 18 -4.72 5.89 -2.35
C PHE A 18 -5.01 5.28 -3.74
N ALA A 19 -5.02 3.96 -3.85
CA ALA A 19 -5.40 3.27 -5.08
C ALA A 19 -6.85 3.59 -5.49
N ALA A 20 -7.77 3.59 -4.52
CA ALA A 20 -9.16 3.95 -4.75
C ALA A 20 -9.31 5.40 -5.24
N VAL A 21 -8.54 6.35 -4.68
CA VAL A 21 -8.49 7.75 -5.16
C VAL A 21 -7.98 7.83 -6.60
N ILE A 22 -6.91 7.09 -6.94
CA ILE A 22 -6.40 7.05 -8.32
C ILE A 22 -7.50 6.58 -9.27
N ILE A 23 -8.21 5.50 -8.93
CA ILE A 23 -9.29 4.98 -9.76
C ILE A 23 -10.44 6.01 -9.86
N GLU A 24 -10.87 6.61 -8.73
CA GLU A 24 -11.92 7.62 -8.70
C GLU A 24 -11.58 8.81 -9.61
N VAL A 25 -10.37 9.37 -9.48
CA VAL A 25 -9.95 10.54 -10.24
C VAL A 25 -9.84 10.23 -11.72
N PHE A 26 -9.12 9.18 -12.10
CA PHE A 26 -8.81 8.93 -13.51
C PHE A 26 -9.91 8.20 -14.30
N VAL A 27 -10.79 7.44 -13.62
CA VAL A 27 -11.87 6.70 -14.30
C VAL A 27 -13.18 7.45 -14.28
N THR A 28 -13.50 8.14 -13.16
CA THR A 28 -14.83 8.73 -12.98
C THR A 28 -14.86 10.26 -13.04
N ASN A 29 -13.77 10.93 -12.66
CA ASN A 29 -13.78 12.37 -12.40
C ASN A 29 -12.93 13.20 -13.36
N VAL A 30 -12.30 12.59 -14.37
CA VAL A 30 -11.59 13.31 -15.43
C VAL A 30 -12.54 13.54 -16.60
N LYS A 31 -12.78 14.81 -16.93
CA LYS A 31 -13.52 15.20 -18.15
C LYS A 31 -12.56 15.94 -19.07
N TYR A 32 -12.43 15.40 -20.28
CA TYR A 32 -11.70 16.07 -21.35
C TYR A 32 -12.65 17.00 -22.10
N THR A 33 -12.39 18.32 -22.05
CA THR A 33 -13.12 19.34 -22.79
C THR A 33 -12.20 20.00 -23.80
N THR A 34 -12.78 20.68 -24.80
CA THR A 34 -12.00 21.44 -25.80
C THR A 34 -11.13 22.52 -25.16
N ASP A 35 -11.49 23.01 -23.97
CA ASP A 35 -10.79 24.07 -23.24
C ASP A 35 -9.77 23.55 -22.22
N GLY A 36 -9.63 22.20 -22.10
CA GLY A 36 -8.67 21.56 -21.18
C GLY A 36 -9.25 20.37 -20.42
N THR A 37 -8.44 19.87 -19.48
CA THR A 37 -8.82 18.73 -18.63
C THR A 37 -9.35 19.23 -17.30
N GLN A 38 -10.56 18.87 -16.95
CA GLN A 38 -11.18 19.19 -15.66
C GLN A 38 -11.07 17.97 -14.72
N PHE A 39 -10.53 18.21 -13.52
CA PHE A 39 -10.48 17.23 -12.43
C PHE A 39 -11.50 17.62 -11.37
N THR A 40 -12.39 16.70 -11.02
CA THR A 40 -13.32 16.89 -9.90
C THR A 40 -12.91 15.98 -8.75
N THR A 41 -12.88 16.55 -7.53
CA THR A 41 -12.63 15.75 -6.32
C THR A 41 -13.87 14.96 -5.97
N GLY A 42 -13.69 13.65 -5.79
CA GLY A 42 -14.78 12.76 -5.40
C GLY A 42 -14.86 12.52 -3.89
N THR A 43 -15.82 11.71 -3.49
CA THR A 43 -16.05 11.36 -2.08
C THR A 43 -14.88 10.56 -1.48
N ILE A 44 -14.29 9.64 -2.26
CA ILE A 44 -13.16 8.81 -1.79
C ILE A 44 -11.93 9.68 -1.53
N SER A 45 -11.67 10.69 -2.37
CA SER A 45 -10.60 11.65 -2.18
C SER A 45 -10.74 12.41 -0.85
N SER A 46 -11.96 12.79 -0.47
CA SER A 46 -12.24 13.46 0.82
C SER A 46 -12.00 12.52 2.00
N ILE A 47 -12.45 11.27 1.92
CA ILE A 47 -12.21 10.24 2.94
C ILE A 47 -10.71 9.99 3.11
N PHE A 48 -9.96 9.90 2.01
CA PHE A 48 -8.51 9.72 2.04
C PHE A 48 -7.79 10.87 2.76
N LEU A 49 -8.17 12.13 2.50
CA LEU A 49 -7.59 13.28 3.18
C LEU A 49 -7.86 13.26 4.69
N ILE A 50 -9.08 12.94 5.11
CA ILE A 50 -9.43 12.79 6.53
C ILE A 50 -8.60 11.68 7.16
N TYR A 51 -8.50 10.52 6.50
CA TYR A 51 -7.70 9.40 6.97
C TYR A 51 -6.22 9.80 7.14
N LEU A 52 -5.64 10.49 6.16
CA LEU A 52 -4.25 10.94 6.19
C LEU A 52 -3.99 11.84 7.40
N ILE A 53 -4.87 12.80 7.68
CA ILE A 53 -4.75 13.71 8.84
C ILE A 53 -4.82 12.89 10.14
N VAL A 54 -5.81 12.01 10.28
CA VAL A 54 -6.00 11.18 11.48
C VAL A 54 -4.80 10.25 11.69
N PHE A 55 -4.29 9.62 10.63
CA PHE A 55 -3.14 8.73 10.70
C PHE A 55 -1.87 9.48 11.11
N LEU A 56 -1.61 10.67 10.54
CA LEU A 56 -0.46 11.51 10.92
C LEU A 56 -0.54 11.96 12.39
N ILE A 57 -1.72 12.40 12.84
CA ILE A 57 -1.93 12.76 14.26
C ILE A 57 -1.69 11.55 15.17
N SER A 58 -2.20 10.38 14.80
CA SER A 58 -2.00 9.15 15.56
C SER A 58 -0.52 8.77 15.68
N ARG A 59 0.27 8.91 14.61
CA ARG A 59 1.73 8.73 14.61
C ARG A 59 2.43 9.72 15.54
N LEU A 60 2.03 11.00 15.52
CA LEU A 60 2.57 12.03 16.42
C LEU A 60 2.26 11.71 17.88
N VAL A 61 1.04 11.28 18.20
CA VAL A 61 0.66 10.87 19.56
C VAL A 61 1.46 9.65 20.01
N LEU A 62 1.63 8.66 19.10
CA LEU A 62 2.40 7.46 19.41
C LEU A 62 3.86 7.81 19.71
N SER A 63 4.49 8.70 18.93
CA SER A 63 5.89 9.10 19.15
C SER A 63 6.11 9.86 20.46
N LYS A 64 5.06 10.54 20.98
CA LYS A 64 5.13 11.19 22.30
C LYS A 64 4.93 10.21 23.45
N LYS A 65 4.12 9.16 23.25
CA LYS A 65 3.82 8.16 24.30
C LYS A 65 4.86 7.05 24.38
N ASP A 66 5.43 6.65 23.26
CA ASP A 66 6.40 5.55 23.19
C ASP A 66 7.76 6.07 22.71
N LYS A 67 8.72 6.20 23.63
CA LYS A 67 10.09 6.63 23.32
C LYS A 67 10.84 5.68 22.40
N SER A 68 10.38 4.44 22.25
CA SER A 68 10.95 3.44 21.33
C SER A 68 10.46 3.61 19.89
N TYR A 69 9.48 4.48 19.66
CA TYR A 69 8.92 4.75 18.35
C TYR A 69 9.52 6.02 17.74
N SER A 70 10.04 5.90 16.53
CA SER A 70 10.60 7.02 15.75
C SER A 70 9.72 7.31 14.54
N LEU A 71 9.24 8.56 14.43
CA LEU A 71 8.47 9.01 13.26
C LEU A 71 9.22 8.84 11.94
N LYS A 72 10.57 8.97 11.96
CA LYS A 72 11.40 8.81 10.75
C LYS A 72 11.52 7.36 10.32
N GLN A 73 11.52 6.43 11.27
CA GLN A 73 11.70 5.01 11.01
C GLN A 73 10.37 4.27 10.83
N GLY A 74 9.25 4.82 11.41
CA GLY A 74 7.93 4.20 11.30
C GLY A 74 7.93 2.74 11.74
N GLU A 75 7.58 1.83 10.84
CA GLU A 75 7.57 0.39 11.07
C GLU A 75 8.95 -0.22 11.36
N PHE A 76 10.04 0.47 10.97
CA PHE A 76 11.41 0.05 11.26
C PHE A 76 11.92 0.55 12.62
N SER A 77 11.09 1.18 13.45
CA SER A 77 11.45 1.67 14.76
C SER A 77 11.85 0.52 15.70
N ALA A 78 13.11 0.51 16.15
CA ALA A 78 13.66 -0.52 16.99
C ALA A 78 14.33 0.11 18.23
N ALA A 79 13.94 -0.33 19.42
CA ALA A 79 14.47 0.19 20.69
C ALA A 79 15.75 -0.53 21.15
N ASP A 80 15.85 -1.82 20.87
CA ASP A 80 16.95 -2.67 21.30
C ASP A 80 17.51 -3.52 20.15
N GLU A 81 18.57 -4.31 20.45
CA GLU A 81 19.22 -5.17 19.44
C GLU A 81 18.28 -6.28 18.94
N ARG A 82 17.42 -6.81 19.79
CA ARG A 82 16.45 -7.83 19.41
C ARG A 82 15.46 -7.27 18.40
N GLU A 83 14.87 -6.11 18.68
CA GLU A 83 13.95 -5.44 17.74
C GLU A 83 14.64 -5.09 16.41
N LYS A 84 15.93 -4.69 16.45
CA LYS A 84 16.72 -4.43 15.22
C LYS A 84 16.90 -5.71 14.39
N ASN A 85 17.22 -6.83 15.01
CA ASN A 85 17.36 -8.11 14.34
C ASN A 85 16.03 -8.58 13.74
N ASN A 86 14.92 -8.41 14.47
CA ASN A 86 13.58 -8.71 13.98
C ASN A 86 13.24 -7.84 12.75
N ALA A 87 13.50 -6.53 12.82
CA ALA A 87 13.27 -5.61 11.72
C ALA A 87 14.12 -5.95 10.49
N TYR A 88 15.38 -6.30 10.69
CA TYR A 88 16.28 -6.73 9.60
C TYR A 88 15.77 -8.01 8.91
N PHE A 89 15.44 -9.04 9.69
CA PHE A 89 14.87 -10.28 9.16
C PHE A 89 13.56 -10.02 8.39
N ALA A 90 12.64 -9.26 9.00
CA ALA A 90 11.36 -8.91 8.38
C ALA A 90 11.55 -8.14 7.07
N SER A 91 12.54 -7.24 7.00
CA SER A 91 12.87 -6.49 5.77
C SER A 91 13.33 -7.41 4.64
N ILE A 92 14.16 -8.43 4.94
CA ILE A 92 14.59 -9.41 3.93
C ILE A 92 13.40 -10.21 3.42
N VAL A 93 12.52 -10.67 4.32
CA VAL A 93 11.33 -11.43 3.93
C VAL A 93 10.39 -10.57 3.07
N SER A 94 10.13 -9.34 3.52
CA SER A 94 9.31 -8.39 2.77
C SER A 94 9.86 -8.11 1.38
N TYR A 95 11.16 -7.82 1.27
CA TYR A 95 11.81 -7.59 -0.02
C TYR A 95 11.64 -8.78 -0.96
N LYS A 96 11.95 -10.00 -0.51
CA LYS A 96 11.80 -11.22 -1.31
C LYS A 96 10.35 -11.45 -1.74
N SER A 97 9.40 -11.29 -0.83
CA SER A 97 7.95 -11.44 -1.12
C SER A 97 7.48 -10.41 -2.15
N THR A 98 7.92 -9.15 -2.02
CA THR A 98 7.58 -8.08 -2.97
C THR A 98 8.13 -8.38 -4.36
N ILE A 99 9.39 -8.83 -4.48
CA ILE A 99 9.98 -9.17 -5.78
C ILE A 99 9.25 -10.34 -6.44
N ILE A 100 8.95 -11.40 -5.68
CA ILE A 100 8.20 -12.57 -6.20
C ILE A 100 6.81 -12.14 -6.65
N SER A 101 6.08 -11.38 -5.82
CA SER A 101 4.74 -10.91 -6.16
C SER A 101 4.73 -9.96 -7.36
N LEU A 102 5.79 -9.17 -7.57
CA LEU A 102 5.94 -8.31 -8.74
C LEU A 102 6.03 -9.13 -10.03
N PHE A 103 6.85 -10.20 -10.05
CA PHE A 103 6.94 -11.08 -11.22
C PHE A 103 5.61 -11.79 -11.51
N ILE A 104 4.90 -12.24 -10.47
CA ILE A 104 3.57 -12.85 -10.60
C ILE A 104 2.58 -11.81 -11.17
N ALA A 105 2.58 -10.59 -10.62
CA ALA A 105 1.70 -9.52 -11.09
C ALA A 105 1.97 -9.14 -12.54
N LEU A 106 3.23 -9.09 -12.97
CA LEU A 106 3.61 -8.86 -14.37
C LEU A 106 3.05 -9.97 -15.28
N GLY A 107 3.19 -11.24 -14.87
CA GLY A 107 2.63 -12.38 -15.63
C GLY A 107 1.10 -12.28 -15.76
N ILE A 108 0.41 -11.97 -14.66
CA ILE A 108 -1.04 -11.77 -14.64
C ILE A 108 -1.42 -10.57 -15.53
N PHE A 109 -0.69 -9.47 -15.47
CA PHE A 109 -0.96 -8.28 -16.28
C PHE A 109 -0.84 -8.55 -17.78
N VAL A 110 0.20 -9.28 -18.19
CA VAL A 110 0.36 -9.72 -19.59
C VAL A 110 -0.78 -10.65 -20.01
N PHE A 111 -1.18 -11.58 -19.12
CA PHE A 111 -2.29 -12.49 -19.38
C PHE A 111 -3.62 -11.73 -19.54
N ILE A 112 -3.92 -10.78 -18.66
CA ILE A 112 -5.10 -9.90 -18.76
C ILE A 112 -5.07 -9.13 -20.08
N ASN A 113 -3.94 -8.54 -20.46
CA ASN A 113 -3.81 -7.81 -21.71
C ASN A 113 -4.11 -8.71 -22.92
N ASN A 114 -3.71 -9.98 -22.90
CA ASN A 114 -4.04 -10.93 -23.97
C ASN A 114 -5.53 -11.29 -24.00
N LEU A 115 -6.22 -11.33 -22.84
CA LEU A 115 -7.67 -11.57 -22.78
C LEU A 115 -8.49 -10.40 -23.31
N LEU A 116 -7.94 -9.18 -23.32
CA LEU A 116 -8.59 -7.98 -23.88
C LEU A 116 -8.53 -7.92 -25.41
N ASN A 117 -7.69 -8.75 -26.04
CA ASN A 117 -7.56 -8.81 -27.48
C ASN A 117 -8.40 -9.97 -28.08
N PRO A 118 -8.84 -9.86 -29.34
CA PRO A 118 -9.51 -10.96 -30.01
C PRO A 118 -8.70 -12.27 -29.93
N PRO A 119 -9.32 -13.44 -29.69
CA PRO A 119 -10.76 -13.73 -29.82
C PRO A 119 -11.60 -13.55 -28.55
N PHE A 120 -11.03 -13.15 -27.39
CA PHE A 120 -11.75 -13.17 -26.11
C PHE A 120 -12.58 -11.92 -25.84
N ASP A 121 -12.14 -10.75 -26.33
CA ASP A 121 -12.86 -9.45 -26.31
C ASP A 121 -13.60 -9.15 -24.98
N ILE A 122 -12.87 -9.30 -23.85
CA ILE A 122 -13.41 -9.07 -22.52
C ILE A 122 -13.27 -7.57 -22.20
N GLU A 123 -14.39 -6.91 -21.89
CA GLU A 123 -14.40 -5.51 -21.44
C GLU A 123 -13.81 -5.38 -20.01
N LEU A 124 -12.50 -5.28 -19.93
CA LEU A 124 -11.79 -5.01 -18.67
C LEU A 124 -10.97 -3.72 -18.81
N ASN A 125 -11.08 -2.84 -17.83
CA ASN A 125 -10.27 -1.61 -17.86
C ASN A 125 -8.82 -1.94 -17.45
N LEU A 126 -7.90 -1.91 -18.44
CA LEU A 126 -6.48 -2.24 -18.25
C LEU A 126 -5.80 -1.34 -17.21
N PHE A 127 -6.17 -0.05 -17.16
CA PHE A 127 -5.65 0.88 -16.15
C PHE A 127 -6.05 0.45 -14.73
N VAL A 128 -7.33 0.15 -14.51
CA VAL A 128 -7.84 -0.31 -13.21
C VAL A 128 -7.15 -1.60 -12.80
N SER A 129 -7.02 -2.56 -13.73
CA SER A 129 -6.33 -3.84 -13.49
C SER A 129 -4.87 -3.63 -13.07
N GLY A 130 -4.16 -2.70 -13.73
CA GLY A 130 -2.80 -2.33 -13.37
C GLY A 130 -2.72 -1.73 -11.97
N VAL A 131 -3.59 -0.75 -11.65
CA VAL A 131 -3.62 -0.13 -10.32
C VAL A 131 -3.89 -1.17 -9.23
N VAL A 132 -4.85 -2.08 -9.43
CA VAL A 132 -5.18 -3.16 -8.48
C VAL A 132 -3.98 -4.10 -8.28
N LEU A 133 -3.35 -4.57 -9.36
CA LEU A 133 -2.21 -5.48 -9.28
C LEU A 133 -1.02 -4.85 -8.53
N PHE A 134 -0.64 -3.60 -8.85
CA PHE A 134 0.43 -2.91 -8.13
C PHE A 134 0.10 -2.67 -6.67
N THR A 135 -1.15 -2.33 -6.37
CA THR A 135 -1.64 -2.17 -4.99
C THR A 135 -1.49 -3.46 -4.21
N LEU A 136 -1.87 -4.62 -4.79
CA LEU A 136 -1.70 -5.93 -4.17
C LEU A 136 -0.22 -6.26 -3.88
N VAL A 137 0.69 -5.96 -4.81
CA VAL A 137 2.14 -6.16 -4.60
C VAL A 137 2.64 -5.38 -3.39
N ILE A 138 2.25 -4.11 -3.27
CA ILE A 138 2.64 -3.25 -2.13
C ILE A 138 2.04 -3.80 -0.82
N CYS A 139 0.76 -4.20 -0.83
CA CYS A 139 0.10 -4.80 0.33
C CYS A 139 0.79 -6.09 0.79
N ILE A 140 1.21 -6.96 -0.15
CA ILE A 140 1.97 -8.17 0.17
C ILE A 140 3.30 -7.81 0.85
N GLY A 141 3.99 -6.75 0.40
CA GLY A 141 5.20 -6.25 1.04
C GLY A 141 4.99 -5.87 2.51
N PHE A 142 3.98 -5.06 2.81
CA PHE A 142 3.65 -4.66 4.20
C PHE A 142 3.20 -5.84 5.06
N LEU A 143 2.34 -6.70 4.53
CA LEU A 143 1.85 -7.88 5.27
C LEU A 143 2.98 -8.85 5.59
N SER A 144 3.85 -9.15 4.61
CA SER A 144 4.97 -10.08 4.83
C SER A 144 5.97 -9.53 5.83
N TYR A 145 6.21 -8.20 5.85
CA TYR A 145 7.01 -7.55 6.87
C TYR A 145 6.40 -7.74 8.27
N ALA A 146 5.12 -7.39 8.42
CA ALA A 146 4.45 -7.48 9.72
C ALA A 146 4.40 -8.92 10.25
N ILE A 147 4.06 -9.88 9.39
CA ILE A 147 4.01 -11.31 9.76
C ILE A 147 5.39 -11.82 10.16
N ALA A 148 6.43 -11.54 9.37
CA ALA A 148 7.79 -11.99 9.65
C ALA A 148 8.33 -11.38 10.95
N TRP A 149 8.03 -10.10 11.22
CA TRP A 149 8.43 -9.43 12.44
C TRP A 149 7.76 -10.06 13.67
N VAL A 150 6.42 -10.28 13.62
CA VAL A 150 5.67 -10.92 14.72
C VAL A 150 6.16 -12.34 14.96
N PHE A 151 6.39 -13.11 13.90
CA PHE A 151 6.92 -14.47 13.99
C PHE A 151 8.29 -14.54 14.69
N GLN A 152 9.18 -13.60 14.36
CA GLN A 152 10.50 -13.54 14.98
C GLN A 152 10.44 -13.07 16.44
N ASP A 153 9.49 -12.20 16.80
CA ASP A 153 9.32 -11.70 18.17
C ASP A 153 8.75 -12.73 19.14
N THR A 154 8.02 -13.73 18.62
CA THR A 154 7.42 -14.82 19.41
C THR A 154 8.32 -16.02 19.61
N ARG A 155 9.49 -16.05 18.97
CA ARG A 155 10.55 -17.06 19.17
C ARG A 155 11.55 -16.61 20.23
#